data_f86e9a09aa806f2a04ec0af46c17cd7a
#
_entry.id   f86e9a09aa806f2a04ec0af46c17cd7a
#
_cell.length_a   1.000
_cell.length_b   1.000
_cell.length_c   1.000
_cell.angle_alpha   90.00
_cell.angle_beta   90.00
_cell.angle_gamma   90.00
#
_symmetry.space_group_name_H-M   'P 1'
#
loop_
_entity.id
_entity.type
_entity.pdbx_description
1 polymer ?
#
loop_
_entity_poly.entity_id
_entity_poly.type
_entity_poly.pdbx_seq_one_letter_code
_entity_poly.pdbx_strand_id
1 'polypeptide(L)'
;MNTAPSHTAAAPIRERLGWSITPELHERIRRLWIQHSKAEDARDLEGLIATLSENCVYEIVATGQRWEGHAGAREFYTTFLGAYPDVKFNLTDIVIGPQGVFEAAEMTGTHRGVWAGVAPTGKSVRATILILFPWDPATQKFGGEKIYLDQADLVAG
;
A
#
# COMPACT_ATOMS: atom_id res chain seq x y z
N MET A 1 14.76 -4.31 -29.64
CA MET A 1 13.56 -4.86 -29.02
C MET A 1 13.76 -4.80 -27.53
N ASN A 2 13.16 -3.82 -26.88
CA ASN A 2 13.27 -3.61 -25.45
C ASN A 2 12.18 -4.46 -24.79
N THR A 3 12.54 -5.63 -24.28
CA THR A 3 11.64 -6.42 -23.43
C THR A 3 11.60 -5.73 -22.08
N ALA A 4 10.46 -5.13 -21.75
CA ALA A 4 10.19 -4.64 -20.41
C ALA A 4 10.46 -5.78 -19.40
N PRO A 5 11.01 -5.50 -18.21
CA PRO A 5 11.24 -6.53 -17.21
C PRO A 5 9.90 -7.17 -16.86
N SER A 6 9.83 -8.47 -17.04
CA SER A 6 8.67 -9.26 -16.65
C SER A 6 8.47 -9.10 -15.14
N HIS A 7 7.29 -8.60 -14.73
CA HIS A 7 6.84 -8.75 -13.36
C HIS A 7 7.02 -10.21 -12.96
N THR A 8 7.82 -10.47 -11.94
CA THR A 8 7.92 -11.81 -11.38
C THR A 8 6.52 -12.14 -10.87
N ALA A 9 5.79 -12.95 -11.61
CA ALA A 9 4.45 -13.35 -11.21
C ALA A 9 4.55 -13.97 -9.81
N ALA A 10 3.67 -13.55 -8.91
CA ALA A 10 3.62 -14.13 -7.58
C ALA A 10 3.46 -15.65 -7.70
N ALA A 11 4.15 -16.42 -6.85
CA ALA A 11 4.05 -17.89 -6.82
C ALA A 11 2.58 -18.32 -6.79
N PRO A 12 2.23 -19.46 -7.42
CA PRO A 12 0.86 -19.95 -7.45
C PRO A 12 0.25 -20.07 -6.04
N ILE A 13 -1.04 -19.85 -5.90
CA ILE A 13 -1.74 -19.94 -4.61
C ILE A 13 -1.47 -21.28 -3.89
N ARG A 14 -1.49 -22.39 -4.64
CA ARG A 14 -1.23 -23.73 -4.06
C ARG A 14 0.14 -23.84 -3.42
N GLU A 15 1.16 -23.22 -4.01
CA GLU A 15 2.50 -23.16 -3.45
C GLU A 15 2.52 -22.29 -2.20
N ARG A 16 1.91 -21.11 -2.27
CA ARG A 16 1.85 -20.16 -1.15
C ARG A 16 1.10 -20.68 0.07
N LEU A 17 0.10 -21.56 -0.14
CA LEU A 17 -0.61 -22.22 0.96
C LEU A 17 0.29 -23.12 1.81
N GLY A 18 1.38 -23.64 1.23
CA GLY A 18 2.36 -24.45 1.94
C GLY A 18 3.44 -23.64 2.66
N TRP A 19 3.48 -22.32 2.50
CA TRP A 19 4.48 -21.48 3.15
C TRP A 19 4.22 -21.36 4.64
N SER A 20 5.30 -21.45 5.43
CA SER A 20 5.28 -21.20 6.86
C SER A 20 6.13 -19.98 7.21
N ILE A 21 5.82 -19.33 8.30
CA ILE A 21 6.59 -18.21 8.81
C ILE A 21 7.44 -18.65 10.00
N THR A 22 8.72 -18.24 10.03
CA THR A 22 9.56 -18.40 11.22
C THR A 22 9.43 -17.18 12.12
N PRO A 23 9.77 -17.30 13.44
CA PRO A 23 9.78 -16.14 14.34
C PRO A 23 10.66 -15.00 13.83
N GLU A 24 11.79 -15.30 13.21
CA GLU A 24 12.74 -14.31 12.67
C GLU A 24 12.16 -13.58 11.47
N LEU A 25 11.49 -14.29 10.57
CA LEU A 25 10.83 -13.69 9.40
C LEU A 25 9.65 -12.82 9.85
N HIS A 26 8.84 -13.32 10.80
CA HIS A 26 7.73 -12.57 11.37
C HIS A 26 8.22 -11.23 11.96
N GLU A 27 9.27 -11.26 12.79
CA GLU A 27 9.81 -10.06 13.40
C GLU A 27 10.39 -9.09 12.37
N ARG A 28 11.02 -9.59 11.33
CA ARG A 28 11.56 -8.77 10.23
C ARG A 28 10.45 -8.04 9.48
N ILE A 29 9.40 -8.76 9.09
CA ILE A 29 8.24 -8.17 8.40
C ILE A 29 7.56 -7.16 9.32
N ARG A 30 7.36 -7.50 10.60
CA ARG A 30 6.77 -6.60 11.59
C ARG A 30 7.55 -5.30 11.73
N ARG A 31 8.86 -5.36 11.85
CA ARG A 31 9.72 -4.16 11.97
C ARG A 31 9.65 -3.29 10.73
N LEU A 32 9.68 -3.89 9.54
CA LEU A 32 9.59 -3.14 8.29
C LEU A 32 8.23 -2.47 8.15
N TRP A 33 7.14 -3.16 8.52
CA TRP A 33 5.81 -2.58 8.51
C TRP A 33 5.69 -1.39 9.48
N ILE A 34 6.25 -1.51 10.70
CA ILE A 34 6.28 -0.39 11.66
C ILE A 34 7.08 0.80 11.10
N GLN A 35 8.20 0.54 10.43
CA GLN A 35 8.98 1.59 9.78
C GLN A 35 8.16 2.29 8.69
N HIS A 36 7.46 1.52 7.85
CA HIS A 36 6.58 2.02 6.80
C HIS A 36 5.46 2.90 7.37
N SER A 37 4.71 2.38 8.34
CA SER A 37 3.61 3.10 8.99
C SER A 37 4.06 4.41 9.65
N LYS A 38 5.20 4.41 10.34
CA LYS A 38 5.77 5.64 10.92
C LYS A 38 6.17 6.67 9.87
N ALA A 39 6.73 6.23 8.74
CA ALA A 39 7.11 7.12 7.64
C ALA A 39 5.85 7.74 7.00
N GLU A 40 4.78 6.96 6.86
CA GLU A 40 3.50 7.45 6.35
C GLU A 40 2.88 8.50 7.28
N ASP A 41 2.80 8.21 8.58
CA ASP A 41 2.31 9.15 9.59
C ASP A 41 3.12 10.46 9.61
N ALA A 42 4.43 10.36 9.42
CA ALA A 42 5.34 11.52 9.37
C ALA A 42 5.33 12.24 8.01
N ARG A 43 4.63 11.71 7.00
CA ARG A 43 4.68 12.19 5.60
C ARG A 43 6.12 12.14 5.03
N ASP A 44 6.93 11.20 5.51
CA ASP A 44 8.31 10.97 5.08
C ASP A 44 8.31 10.07 3.82
N LEU A 45 8.25 10.71 2.66
CA LEU A 45 8.19 10.02 1.37
C LEU A 45 9.41 9.12 1.14
N GLU A 46 10.61 9.59 1.47
CA GLU A 46 11.83 8.78 1.31
C GLU A 46 11.88 7.61 2.30
N GLY A 47 11.37 7.81 3.51
CA GLY A 47 11.20 6.73 4.49
C GLY A 47 10.23 5.66 4.01
N LEU A 48 9.14 6.03 3.34
CA LEU A 48 8.21 5.10 2.71
C LEU A 48 8.89 4.29 1.60
N ILE A 49 9.55 4.99 0.68
CA ILE A 49 10.26 4.35 -0.45
C ILE A 49 11.35 3.39 0.04
N ALA A 50 12.03 3.72 1.12
CA ALA A 50 13.09 2.86 1.70
C ALA A 50 12.58 1.47 2.12
N THR A 51 11.28 1.31 2.37
CA THR A 51 10.67 0.03 2.75
C THR A 51 10.23 -0.82 1.54
N LEU A 52 10.32 -0.29 0.34
CA LEU A 52 9.82 -0.90 -0.89
C LEU A 52 10.94 -1.50 -1.74
N SER A 53 10.65 -2.61 -2.41
CA SER A 53 11.51 -3.14 -3.46
C SER A 53 11.49 -2.21 -4.68
N GLU A 54 12.55 -2.22 -5.50
CA GLU A 54 12.66 -1.33 -6.68
C GLU A 54 11.54 -1.57 -7.70
N ASN A 55 11.05 -2.79 -7.79
CA ASN A 55 9.97 -3.20 -8.69
C ASN A 55 8.60 -3.27 -8.00
N CYS A 56 8.41 -2.54 -6.91
CA CYS A 56 7.15 -2.48 -6.19
C CYS A 56 5.98 -2.04 -7.08
N VAL A 57 4.78 -2.47 -6.73
CA VAL A 57 3.54 -2.08 -7.42
C VAL A 57 2.50 -1.66 -6.40
N TYR A 58 1.98 -0.46 -6.58
CA TYR A 58 0.77 0.00 -5.90
C TYR A 58 -0.42 -0.24 -6.81
N GLU A 59 -1.48 -0.81 -6.30
CA GLU A 59 -2.66 -1.14 -7.08
C GLU A 59 -3.94 -0.86 -6.29
N ILE A 60 -4.86 -0.09 -6.87
CA ILE A 60 -6.24 -0.03 -6.39
C ILE A 60 -7.01 -1.14 -7.11
N VAL A 61 -7.28 -2.22 -6.39
CA VAL A 61 -7.78 -3.48 -6.99
C VAL A 61 -9.13 -3.29 -7.67
N ALA A 62 -10.02 -2.49 -7.10
CA ALA A 62 -11.36 -2.27 -7.63
C ALA A 62 -11.36 -1.61 -9.03
N THR A 63 -10.36 -0.77 -9.32
CA THR A 63 -10.26 -0.05 -10.60
C THR A 63 -9.19 -0.59 -11.53
N GLY A 64 -8.26 -1.40 -11.00
CA GLY A 64 -7.07 -1.87 -11.72
C GLY A 64 -6.03 -0.78 -11.96
N GLN A 65 -6.17 0.40 -11.35
CA GLN A 65 -5.17 1.46 -11.45
C GLN A 65 -3.87 1.05 -10.74
N ARG A 66 -2.75 1.27 -11.41
CA ARG A 66 -1.43 0.81 -10.95
C ARG A 66 -0.37 1.89 -11.07
N TRP A 67 0.58 1.86 -10.13
CA TRP A 67 1.80 2.66 -10.13
C TRP A 67 2.98 1.72 -9.91
N GLU A 68 3.99 1.79 -10.76
CA GLU A 68 5.07 0.81 -10.80
C GLU A 68 6.42 1.42 -10.43
N GLY A 69 7.19 0.66 -9.65
CA GLY A 69 8.50 1.03 -9.16
C GLY A 69 8.49 2.19 -8.16
N HIS A 70 9.67 2.60 -7.74
CA HIS A 70 9.82 3.71 -6.80
C HIS A 70 9.25 5.03 -7.34
N ALA A 71 9.37 5.28 -8.65
CA ALA A 71 8.77 6.47 -9.27
C ALA A 71 7.23 6.44 -9.17
N GLY A 72 6.62 5.29 -9.46
CA GLY A 72 5.17 5.12 -9.33
C GLY A 72 4.70 5.23 -7.88
N ALA A 73 5.44 4.65 -6.93
CA ALA A 73 5.12 4.79 -5.51
C ALA A 73 5.17 6.24 -5.04
N ARG A 74 6.17 7.02 -5.49
CA ARG A 74 6.25 8.46 -5.22
C ARG A 74 5.05 9.22 -5.80
N GLU A 75 4.66 8.91 -7.02
CA GLU A 75 3.48 9.51 -7.66
C GLU A 75 2.21 9.19 -6.88
N PHE A 76 2.01 7.92 -6.50
CA PHE A 76 0.87 7.50 -5.68
C PHE A 76 0.79 8.31 -4.37
N TYR A 77 1.86 8.32 -3.57
CA TYR A 77 1.85 9.03 -2.28
C TYR A 77 1.70 10.53 -2.44
N THR A 78 2.37 11.15 -3.41
CA THR A 78 2.24 12.57 -3.67
C THR A 78 0.80 12.95 -4.03
N THR A 79 0.17 12.14 -4.87
CA THR A 79 -1.23 12.35 -5.27
C THR A 79 -2.18 12.10 -4.11
N PHE A 80 -2.04 10.97 -3.42
CA PHE A 80 -2.92 10.57 -2.33
C PHE A 80 -2.82 11.52 -1.12
N LEU A 81 -1.61 11.81 -0.66
CA LEU A 81 -1.38 12.72 0.46
C LEU A 81 -1.70 14.18 0.10
N GLY A 82 -1.59 14.54 -1.17
CA GLY A 82 -2.05 15.83 -1.67
C GLY A 82 -3.57 15.94 -1.71
N ALA A 83 -4.26 14.83 -2.03
CA ALA A 83 -5.72 14.77 -2.02
C ALA A 83 -6.30 14.75 -0.61
N TYR A 84 -5.63 14.08 0.32
CA TYR A 84 -6.06 13.94 1.72
C TYR A 84 -4.92 14.31 2.68
N PRO A 85 -4.54 15.59 2.80
CA PRO A 85 -3.34 15.99 3.59
C PRO A 85 -3.47 15.72 5.08
N ASP A 86 -4.69 15.62 5.59
CA ASP A 86 -5.03 15.31 6.98
C ASP A 86 -5.46 13.84 7.20
N VAL A 87 -5.15 12.96 6.24
CA VAL A 87 -5.51 11.54 6.33
C VAL A 87 -4.98 10.89 7.60
N LYS A 88 -5.84 10.08 8.20
CA LYS A 88 -5.53 9.23 9.35
C LYS A 88 -6.06 7.82 9.09
N PHE A 89 -5.26 6.84 9.51
CA PHE A 89 -5.65 5.45 9.49
C PHE A 89 -5.79 4.94 10.92
N ASN A 90 -6.99 4.51 11.27
CA ASN A 90 -7.25 3.82 12.52
C ASN A 90 -7.31 2.32 12.23
N LEU A 91 -6.22 1.60 12.53
CA LEU A 91 -6.14 0.16 12.32
C LEU A 91 -7.17 -0.57 13.17
N THR A 92 -7.90 -1.48 12.53
CA THR A 92 -8.86 -2.37 13.17
C THR A 92 -8.36 -3.81 13.22
N ASP A 93 -7.62 -4.24 12.22
CA ASP A 93 -7.09 -5.60 12.12
C ASP A 93 -5.72 -5.62 11.43
N ILE A 94 -4.87 -6.56 11.83
CA ILE A 94 -3.58 -6.80 11.20
C ILE A 94 -3.19 -8.27 11.30
N VAL A 95 -2.72 -8.83 10.19
CA VAL A 95 -2.19 -10.19 10.11
C VAL A 95 -0.84 -10.17 9.43
N ILE A 96 0.15 -10.82 10.04
CA ILE A 96 1.49 -11.01 9.48
C ILE A 96 1.69 -12.48 9.17
N GLY A 97 2.05 -12.78 7.93
CA GLY A 97 2.31 -14.13 7.46
C GLY A 97 3.50 -14.18 6.50
N PRO A 98 3.84 -15.36 5.97
CA PRO A 98 5.00 -15.51 5.07
C PRO A 98 4.81 -14.78 3.73
N GLN A 99 3.59 -14.38 3.41
CA GLN A 99 3.25 -13.64 2.20
C GLN A 99 3.27 -12.12 2.41
N GLY A 100 3.47 -11.64 3.63
CA GLY A 100 3.52 -10.23 3.97
C GLY A 100 2.54 -9.82 5.06
N VAL A 101 2.01 -8.61 4.95
CA VAL A 101 1.07 -8.03 5.92
C VAL A 101 -0.27 -7.79 5.25
N PHE A 102 -1.33 -8.17 5.92
CA PHE A 102 -2.68 -7.77 5.57
C PHE A 102 -3.28 -6.97 6.72
N GLU A 103 -3.75 -5.77 6.43
CA GLU A 103 -4.36 -4.89 7.43
C GLU A 103 -5.72 -4.39 6.99
N ALA A 104 -6.56 -4.07 7.96
CA ALA A 104 -7.77 -3.32 7.79
C ALA A 104 -7.72 -2.05 8.64
N ALA A 105 -8.22 -0.96 8.10
CA ALA A 105 -8.27 0.32 8.79
C ALA A 105 -9.53 1.10 8.45
N GLU A 106 -9.95 1.97 9.37
CA GLU A 106 -10.83 3.07 9.07
C GLU A 106 -9.99 4.27 8.68
N MET A 107 -10.12 4.69 7.43
CA MET A 107 -9.49 5.90 6.92
C MET A 107 -10.44 7.08 7.10
N THR A 108 -9.92 8.20 7.59
CA THR A 108 -10.62 9.49 7.65
C THR A 108 -9.74 10.59 7.09
N GLY A 109 -10.34 11.62 6.53
CA GLY A 109 -9.61 12.78 5.99
C GLY A 109 -10.56 13.79 5.38
N THR A 110 -10.00 14.83 4.75
CA THR A 110 -10.74 15.85 4.01
C THR A 110 -10.29 15.85 2.56
N HIS A 111 -11.22 15.74 1.61
CA HIS A 111 -10.93 15.74 0.18
C HIS A 111 -10.55 17.14 -0.31
N ARG A 112 -9.24 17.43 -0.35
CA ARG A 112 -8.67 18.76 -0.65
C ARG A 112 -7.90 18.84 -1.96
N GLY A 113 -7.61 17.72 -2.61
CA GLY A 113 -6.92 17.64 -3.90
C GLY A 113 -7.67 16.74 -4.89
N VAL A 114 -7.24 16.73 -6.14
CA VAL A 114 -7.82 15.83 -7.15
C VAL A 114 -7.54 14.38 -6.80
N TRP A 115 -8.60 13.56 -6.76
CA TRP A 115 -8.50 12.12 -6.58
C TRP A 115 -9.44 11.38 -7.53
N ALA A 116 -8.96 10.33 -8.19
CA ALA A 116 -9.75 9.53 -9.13
C ALA A 116 -10.49 10.37 -10.20
N GLY A 117 -9.89 11.47 -10.66
CA GLY A 117 -10.50 12.40 -11.62
C GLY A 117 -11.55 13.34 -11.05
N VAL A 118 -11.81 13.29 -9.74
CA VAL A 118 -12.77 14.16 -9.06
C VAL A 118 -12.04 15.36 -8.46
N ALA A 119 -12.53 16.56 -8.75
CA ALA A 119 -12.04 17.79 -8.16
C ALA A 119 -12.30 17.82 -6.63
N PRO A 120 -11.47 18.55 -5.85
CA PRO A 120 -11.62 18.59 -4.41
C PRO A 120 -13.01 19.08 -3.99
N THR A 121 -13.67 18.33 -3.14
CA THR A 121 -15.02 18.64 -2.63
C THR A 121 -14.98 19.43 -1.33
N GLY A 122 -13.86 19.43 -0.62
CA GLY A 122 -13.73 20.02 0.72
C GLY A 122 -14.48 19.25 1.82
N LYS A 123 -15.08 18.11 1.49
CA LYS A 123 -15.86 17.30 2.44
C LYS A 123 -14.98 16.38 3.26
N SER A 124 -15.41 16.08 4.49
CA SER A 124 -14.86 14.99 5.28
C SER A 124 -15.26 13.66 4.67
N VAL A 125 -14.29 12.76 4.59
CA VAL A 125 -14.48 11.40 4.06
C VAL A 125 -14.16 10.36 5.12
N ARG A 126 -14.81 9.20 5.01
CA ARG A 126 -14.57 8.03 5.83
C ARG A 126 -14.72 6.79 4.95
N ALA A 127 -13.71 5.93 4.97
CA ALA A 127 -13.72 4.70 4.19
C ALA A 127 -13.13 3.55 4.99
N THR A 128 -13.64 2.34 4.77
CA THR A 128 -12.95 1.12 5.19
C THR A 128 -11.93 0.77 4.11
N ILE A 129 -10.69 0.60 4.51
CA ILE A 129 -9.60 0.23 3.61
C ILE A 129 -8.94 -1.06 4.09
N LEU A 130 -8.66 -1.96 3.14
CA LEU A 130 -7.88 -3.15 3.38
C LEU A 130 -6.65 -3.09 2.48
N ILE A 131 -5.48 -3.38 3.04
CA ILE A 131 -4.22 -3.29 2.31
C ILE A 131 -3.44 -4.59 2.51
N LEU A 132 -3.03 -5.20 1.41
CA LEU A 132 -2.05 -6.26 1.40
C LEU A 132 -0.70 -5.67 1.00
N PHE A 133 0.31 -5.82 1.88
CA PHE A 133 1.72 -5.52 1.61
C PHE A 133 2.42 -6.84 1.25
N PRO A 134 2.64 -7.15 -0.03
CA PRO A 134 3.32 -8.38 -0.41
C PRO A 134 4.78 -8.35 0.06
N TRP A 135 5.23 -9.44 0.69
CA TRP A 135 6.63 -9.60 1.06
C TRP A 135 7.46 -10.05 -0.14
N ASP A 136 8.55 -9.37 -0.42
CA ASP A 136 9.56 -9.78 -1.39
C ASP A 136 10.76 -10.40 -0.65
N PRO A 137 10.90 -11.74 -0.66
CA PRO A 137 11.99 -12.41 0.04
C PRO A 137 13.37 -12.13 -0.56
N ALA A 138 13.45 -11.78 -1.85
CA ALA A 138 14.71 -11.50 -2.51
C ALA A 138 15.34 -10.20 -2.03
N THR A 139 14.54 -9.16 -1.86
CA THR A 139 14.99 -7.84 -1.39
C THR A 139 14.75 -7.62 0.09
N GLN A 140 13.94 -8.49 0.73
CA GLN A 140 13.50 -8.36 2.13
C GLN A 140 12.79 -7.01 2.39
N LYS A 141 11.98 -6.62 1.43
CA LYS A 141 11.17 -5.39 1.43
C LYS A 141 9.74 -5.71 0.99
N PHE A 142 8.86 -4.72 1.07
CA PHE A 142 7.51 -4.87 0.51
C PHE A 142 7.50 -4.68 -1.00
N GLY A 143 6.73 -5.51 -1.69
CA GLY A 143 6.50 -5.41 -3.13
C GLY A 143 5.46 -4.36 -3.52
N GLY A 144 5.16 -3.40 -2.65
CA GLY A 144 4.14 -2.38 -2.82
C GLY A 144 2.88 -2.67 -2.01
N GLU A 145 1.74 -2.22 -2.52
CA GLU A 145 0.45 -2.37 -1.84
C GLU A 145 -0.65 -2.79 -2.82
N LYS A 146 -1.48 -3.74 -2.41
CA LYS A 146 -2.78 -3.99 -3.03
C LYS A 146 -3.86 -3.41 -2.13
N ILE A 147 -4.54 -2.39 -2.66
CA ILE A 147 -5.47 -1.56 -1.90
C ILE A 147 -6.89 -1.89 -2.31
N TYR A 148 -7.70 -2.28 -1.33
CA TYR A 148 -9.11 -2.63 -1.47
C TYR A 148 -9.95 -1.59 -0.75
N LEU A 149 -10.70 -0.80 -1.48
CA LEU A 149 -11.61 0.21 -0.96
C LEU A 149 -12.72 0.52 -1.98
N ASP A 150 -13.79 1.12 -1.52
CA ASP A 150 -14.76 1.75 -2.42
C ASP A 150 -14.32 3.20 -2.69
N GLN A 151 -13.98 3.48 -3.94
CA GLN A 151 -13.57 4.82 -4.36
C GLN A 151 -14.66 5.87 -4.13
N ALA A 152 -15.93 5.46 -4.14
CA ALA A 152 -17.05 6.37 -3.90
C ALA A 152 -16.99 6.97 -2.49
N ASP A 153 -16.56 6.20 -1.50
CA ASP A 153 -16.43 6.67 -0.11
C ASP A 153 -15.42 7.81 0.04
N LEU A 154 -14.42 7.88 -0.84
CA LEU A 154 -13.37 8.89 -0.82
C LEU A 154 -13.79 10.25 -1.43
N VAL A 155 -14.85 10.27 -2.21
CA VAL A 155 -15.28 11.48 -2.94
C VAL A 155 -16.70 11.91 -2.62
N ALA A 156 -17.52 11.03 -2.08
CA ALA A 156 -18.93 11.31 -1.79
C ALA A 156 -19.12 12.19 -0.54
N GLY A 157 -18.29 11.97 0.49
CA GLY A 157 -18.29 12.76 1.74
C GLY A 157 -19.62 12.86 2.47
#